data_7a98f3c495a4e8e7b00915a5a15a92cb
#
_entry.id   7a98f3c495a4e8e7b00915a5a15a92cb
#
_cell.length_a   1.000
_cell.length_b   1.000
_cell.length_c   1.000
_cell.angle_alpha   90.00
_cell.angle_beta   90.00
_cell.angle_gamma   90.00
#
_symmetry.space_group_name_H-M   'P 1'
#
loop_
_entity.id
_entity.type
_entity.pdbx_description
1 polymer ?
#
loop_
_entity_poly.entity_id
_entity_poly.type
_entity_poly.pdbx_seq_one_letter_code
_entity_poly.pdbx_strand_id
1 'polypeptide(L)'
;MNRIIVSALVAIATLATNVECNAQAISKSKTKKVDAYFSKVLKGENTIYKGNDNIKPEKIEATRNAVWERWRSAVQATGEEQLTSPFAINEPRDTGYWRLPENLEENALMPYYFIKKGEQPQEGYPLFLYMHGSGNKQHEWEAGIRLCSSYDDAPSLHFIPQIPNGYGELYRWAIQSKQWAWEKLLRLAFVNKEIDANRIYFYGISEGGYGSQRLASFYADYLAGAGPMAGGEPLKNAPMENLANIAFSLRTGEKDYGFARNAMTYNAALTIDSLSKKHPGLYNHFIELVPNMGHSINYEKTTPWLKQHSRNAHPTYFYWEDYDMYGRHRSGFYNLKVNETSRNNDDERTCYEMSIDGNTISLTVQNVTYTTTQLIYNIPMFFSKSYTPATKGNVTIYLSDKLFDFTQPVKVIINGKVAFNSKVTPTIKAMVESCAEYFDPERVFPAGITVDIK
;
A
#
# COMPACT_ATOMS: atom_id res chain seq x y z
N MET A 1 30.65 13.38 37.31
CA MET A 1 30.91 13.84 35.93
C MET A 1 31.43 12.76 34.98
N ASN A 2 32.06 11.68 35.47
CA ASN A 2 32.71 10.67 34.57
C ASN A 2 31.78 9.54 34.03
N ARG A 3 30.56 9.37 34.53
CA ARG A 3 29.66 8.28 34.04
C ARG A 3 28.82 8.67 32.81
N ILE A 4 28.57 9.96 32.58
CA ILE A 4 27.78 10.42 31.44
C ILE A 4 28.60 10.44 30.14
N ILE A 5 29.90 10.66 30.21
CA ILE A 5 30.83 10.70 29.06
C ILE A 5 31.05 9.30 28.48
N VAL A 6 31.04 8.25 29.30
CA VAL A 6 31.26 6.87 28.86
C VAL A 6 30.00 6.34 28.08
N SER A 7 28.81 6.72 28.50
CA SER A 7 27.56 6.30 27.80
C SER A 7 27.41 6.96 26.44
N ALA A 8 27.84 8.21 26.28
CA ALA A 8 27.79 8.92 25.00
C ALA A 8 28.82 8.39 23.99
N LEU A 9 30.00 8.02 24.46
CA LEU A 9 31.07 7.43 23.62
C LEU A 9 30.72 6.01 23.14
N VAL A 10 30.03 5.20 23.96
CA VAL A 10 29.58 3.86 23.56
C VAL A 10 28.44 3.96 22.53
N ALA A 11 27.51 4.90 22.67
CA ALA A 11 26.43 5.10 21.71
C ALA A 11 26.95 5.63 20.34
N ILE A 12 27.93 6.51 20.33
CA ILE A 12 28.55 7.01 19.09
C ILE A 12 29.41 5.91 18.44
N ALA A 13 30.10 5.07 19.19
CA ALA A 13 30.90 3.96 18.67
C ALA A 13 29.98 2.86 18.06
N THR A 14 28.82 2.56 18.66
CA THR A 14 27.87 1.58 18.12
C THR A 14 27.14 2.09 16.88
N LEU A 15 26.83 3.37 16.79
CA LEU A 15 26.27 3.98 15.57
C LEU A 15 27.31 4.02 14.43
N ALA A 16 28.57 4.39 14.72
CA ALA A 16 29.64 4.40 13.72
C ALA A 16 29.98 2.99 13.22
N THR A 17 30.01 1.99 14.09
CA THR A 17 30.29 0.59 13.69
C THR A 17 29.14 -0.03 12.88
N ASN A 18 27.88 0.32 13.14
CA ASN A 18 26.75 -0.13 12.32
C ASN A 18 26.76 0.52 10.93
N VAL A 19 27.12 1.79 10.82
CA VAL A 19 27.24 2.48 9.52
C VAL A 19 28.42 1.93 8.71
N GLU A 20 29.57 1.66 9.32
CA GLU A 20 30.72 1.05 8.65
C GLU A 20 30.48 -0.41 8.27
N CYS A 21 29.79 -1.20 9.09
CA CYS A 21 29.45 -2.59 8.78
C CYS A 21 28.48 -2.69 7.57
N ASN A 22 27.52 -1.79 7.47
CA ASN A 22 26.60 -1.73 6.33
C ASN A 22 27.27 -1.24 5.04
N ALA A 23 28.23 -0.33 5.12
CA ALA A 23 28.99 0.16 3.96
C ALA A 23 29.86 -0.92 3.29
N GLN A 24 30.22 -1.98 4.00
CA GLN A 24 31.00 -3.10 3.46
C GLN A 24 30.16 -4.23 2.85
N ALA A 25 28.84 -4.26 3.06
CA ALA A 25 27.97 -5.32 2.54
C ALA A 25 27.89 -5.32 0.99
N ILE A 26 28.06 -4.15 0.37
CA ILE A 26 28.13 -3.98 -1.08
C ILE A 26 29.41 -3.25 -1.45
N SER A 27 30.21 -3.78 -2.40
CA SER A 27 31.46 -3.14 -2.82
C SER A 27 31.22 -1.76 -3.48
N LYS A 28 32.19 -0.85 -3.42
CA LYS A 28 32.08 0.51 -4.01
C LYS A 28 31.66 0.52 -5.50
N SER A 29 32.13 -0.45 -6.30
CA SER A 29 31.73 -0.54 -7.72
C SER A 29 30.26 -0.96 -7.88
N LYS A 30 29.76 -1.85 -7.05
CA LYS A 30 28.34 -2.29 -7.04
C LYS A 30 27.44 -1.18 -6.53
N THR A 31 27.85 -0.44 -5.48
CA THR A 31 27.13 0.74 -4.98
C THR A 31 26.85 1.74 -6.09
N LYS A 32 27.86 2.09 -6.90
CA LYS A 32 27.67 3.00 -8.06
C LYS A 32 26.64 2.50 -9.06
N LYS A 33 26.58 1.18 -9.32
CA LYS A 33 25.59 0.59 -10.23
C LYS A 33 24.18 0.66 -9.65
N VAL A 34 24.03 0.40 -8.34
CA VAL A 34 22.75 0.50 -7.62
C VAL A 34 22.24 1.94 -7.64
N ASP A 35 23.09 2.91 -7.30
CA ASP A 35 22.75 4.34 -7.32
C ASP A 35 22.31 4.82 -8.71
N ALA A 36 23.05 4.45 -9.74
CA ALA A 36 22.69 4.81 -11.11
C ALA A 36 21.37 4.19 -11.56
N TYR A 37 21.07 2.96 -11.12
CA TYR A 37 19.80 2.31 -11.41
C TYR A 37 18.64 3.01 -10.69
N PHE A 38 18.75 3.24 -9.39
CA PHE A 38 17.70 3.91 -8.61
C PHE A 38 17.43 5.33 -9.10
N SER A 39 18.48 6.08 -9.44
CA SER A 39 18.33 7.41 -10.02
C SER A 39 17.53 7.40 -11.34
N LYS A 40 17.72 6.39 -12.20
CA LYS A 40 16.97 6.24 -13.45
C LYS A 40 15.52 5.86 -13.20
N VAL A 41 15.28 4.88 -12.31
CA VAL A 41 13.93 4.46 -11.95
C VAL A 41 13.12 5.62 -11.39
N LEU A 42 13.70 6.41 -10.48
CA LEU A 42 13.03 7.57 -9.87
C LEU A 42 12.73 8.70 -10.86
N LYS A 43 13.43 8.73 -12.00
CA LYS A 43 13.13 9.63 -13.14
C LYS A 43 12.09 9.05 -14.10
N GLY A 44 11.56 7.86 -13.85
CA GLY A 44 10.63 7.17 -14.74
C GLY A 44 11.28 6.58 -16.00
N GLU A 45 12.62 6.44 -16.03
CA GLU A 45 13.32 5.83 -17.14
C GLU A 45 13.15 4.30 -17.13
N ASN A 46 12.77 3.73 -18.28
CA ASN A 46 12.74 2.27 -18.43
C ASN A 46 14.18 1.73 -18.41
N THR A 47 14.53 0.98 -17.38
CA THR A 47 15.90 0.50 -17.16
C THR A 47 15.91 -0.88 -16.50
N ILE A 48 16.96 -1.65 -16.76
CA ILE A 48 17.19 -2.98 -16.16
C ILE A 48 18.47 -2.92 -15.35
N TYR A 49 18.43 -3.47 -14.13
CA TYR A 49 19.65 -3.58 -13.31
C TYR A 49 20.64 -4.60 -13.92
N LYS A 50 21.81 -4.11 -14.29
CA LYS A 50 22.90 -4.94 -14.87
C LYS A 50 23.87 -5.41 -13.78
N GLY A 51 23.46 -6.35 -12.99
CA GLY A 51 24.26 -7.04 -11.98
C GLY A 51 23.59 -8.36 -11.61
N ASN A 52 24.34 -9.38 -11.30
CA ASN A 52 23.81 -10.69 -10.89
C ASN A 52 24.77 -11.34 -9.88
N ASP A 53 25.08 -10.58 -8.83
CA ASP A 53 25.99 -11.06 -7.80
C ASP A 53 25.23 -11.88 -6.76
N ASN A 54 25.68 -13.11 -6.54
CA ASN A 54 25.12 -13.97 -5.50
C ASN A 54 25.42 -13.43 -4.09
N ILE A 55 24.49 -13.63 -3.19
CA ILE A 55 24.59 -13.27 -1.78
C ILE A 55 24.62 -14.55 -0.96
N LYS A 56 25.56 -14.65 -0.03
CA LYS A 56 25.55 -15.75 0.94
C LYS A 56 24.43 -15.55 1.95
N PRO A 57 23.77 -16.61 2.44
CA PRO A 57 22.66 -16.49 3.39
C PRO A 57 22.94 -15.57 4.58
N GLU A 58 24.10 -15.69 5.20
CA GLU A 58 24.52 -14.88 6.34
C GLU A 58 24.75 -13.39 6.02
N LYS A 59 24.72 -13.01 4.75
CA LYS A 59 24.87 -11.60 4.27
C LYS A 59 23.57 -10.98 3.79
N ILE A 60 22.47 -11.72 3.78
CA ILE A 60 21.18 -11.26 3.25
C ILE A 60 20.74 -9.97 3.96
N GLU A 61 20.67 -9.98 5.29
CA GLU A 61 20.20 -8.82 6.07
C GLU A 61 21.09 -7.59 5.89
N ALA A 62 22.40 -7.75 6.00
CA ALA A 62 23.35 -6.64 5.82
C ALA A 62 23.27 -6.06 4.38
N THR A 63 23.07 -6.92 3.36
CA THR A 63 22.93 -6.48 1.97
C THR A 63 21.60 -5.77 1.76
N ARG A 64 20.50 -6.28 2.34
CA ARG A 64 19.17 -5.65 2.32
C ARG A 64 19.23 -4.24 2.88
N ASN A 65 19.80 -4.08 4.06
CA ASN A 65 19.95 -2.79 4.71
C ASN A 65 20.80 -1.82 3.86
N ALA A 66 21.88 -2.30 3.26
CA ALA A 66 22.70 -1.49 2.37
C ALA A 66 21.94 -1.06 1.10
N VAL A 67 21.17 -1.95 0.45
CA VAL A 67 20.32 -1.61 -0.71
C VAL A 67 19.25 -0.60 -0.31
N TRP A 68 18.59 -0.78 0.81
CA TRP A 68 17.57 0.14 1.32
C TRP A 68 18.13 1.54 1.60
N GLU A 69 19.29 1.65 2.25
CA GLU A 69 19.94 2.94 2.48
C GLU A 69 20.34 3.64 1.16
N ARG A 70 20.69 2.89 0.10
CA ARG A 70 20.90 3.48 -1.23
C ARG A 70 19.61 4.01 -1.83
N TRP A 71 18.50 3.27 -1.69
CA TRP A 71 17.17 3.74 -2.11
C TRP A 71 16.77 5.03 -1.39
N ARG A 72 16.89 5.06 -0.05
CA ARG A 72 16.61 6.26 0.76
C ARG A 72 17.42 7.46 0.28
N SER A 73 18.72 7.28 0.07
CA SER A 73 19.59 8.34 -0.43
C SER A 73 19.17 8.80 -1.83
N ALA A 74 18.77 7.90 -2.70
CA ALA A 74 18.30 8.23 -4.05
C ALA A 74 16.99 9.03 -4.02
N VAL A 75 16.02 8.63 -3.18
CA VAL A 75 14.75 9.38 -2.99
C VAL A 75 15.02 10.79 -2.47
N GLN A 76 15.91 10.96 -1.50
CA GLN A 76 16.28 12.27 -0.96
C GLN A 76 16.99 13.16 -2.02
N ALA A 77 17.68 12.55 -2.97
CA ALA A 77 18.41 13.25 -4.02
C ALA A 77 17.58 13.59 -5.27
N THR A 78 16.30 13.21 -5.33
CA THR A 78 15.44 13.49 -6.51
C THR A 78 15.17 14.97 -6.75
N GLY A 79 15.24 15.81 -5.72
CA GLY A 79 14.80 17.21 -5.78
C GLY A 79 13.28 17.40 -5.77
N GLU A 80 12.50 16.31 -5.62
CA GLU A 80 11.04 16.41 -5.41
C GLU A 80 10.72 17.04 -4.04
N GLU A 81 9.55 17.70 -3.95
CA GLU A 81 9.07 18.23 -2.67
C GLU A 81 8.92 17.08 -1.67
N GLN A 82 9.58 17.20 -0.54
CA GLN A 82 9.52 16.25 0.57
C GLN A 82 8.27 16.51 1.43
N LEU A 83 8.04 15.67 2.45
CA LEU A 83 7.10 16.00 3.51
C LEU A 83 7.65 17.19 4.33
N THR A 84 6.77 18.13 4.68
CA THR A 84 7.11 19.17 5.67
C THR A 84 7.32 18.54 7.05
N SER A 85 7.96 19.24 7.96
CA SER A 85 7.94 18.83 9.37
C SER A 85 6.50 18.84 9.90
N PRO A 86 6.07 17.79 10.64
CA PRO A 86 4.72 17.80 11.18
C PRO A 86 4.61 18.81 12.33
N PHE A 87 3.58 19.65 12.30
CA PHE A 87 3.27 20.55 13.39
C PHE A 87 2.33 19.93 14.42
N ALA A 88 2.44 20.33 15.70
CA ALA A 88 1.51 19.87 16.71
C ALA A 88 0.12 20.50 16.49
N ILE A 89 -0.93 19.77 16.82
CA ILE A 89 -2.32 20.15 16.52
C ILE A 89 -2.74 21.50 17.14
N ASN A 90 -2.04 21.94 18.20
CA ASN A 90 -2.26 23.20 18.91
C ASN A 90 -1.34 24.35 18.45
N GLU A 91 -0.43 24.10 17.50
CA GLU A 91 0.51 25.06 16.96
C GLU A 91 -0.05 25.79 15.73
N PRO A 92 0.56 26.91 15.33
CA PRO A 92 0.22 27.56 14.06
C PRO A 92 0.35 26.56 12.89
N ARG A 93 -0.63 26.61 11.99
CA ARG A 93 -0.71 25.69 10.84
C ARG A 93 0.34 26.06 9.81
N ASP A 94 1.20 25.09 9.47
CA ASP A 94 2.08 25.14 8.31
C ASP A 94 1.48 24.32 7.18
N THR A 95 1.56 24.83 5.95
CA THR A 95 0.96 24.22 4.77
C THR A 95 2.04 23.76 3.82
N GLY A 96 2.14 22.45 3.62
CA GLY A 96 2.93 21.88 2.55
C GLY A 96 2.19 21.91 1.21
N TYR A 97 2.94 21.80 0.12
CA TYR A 97 2.39 21.78 -1.24
C TYR A 97 3.09 20.73 -2.07
N TRP A 98 2.31 20.01 -2.88
CA TRP A 98 2.83 19.16 -3.95
C TRP A 98 2.27 19.60 -5.29
N ARG A 99 3.14 19.76 -6.26
CA ARG A 99 2.75 19.93 -7.66
C ARG A 99 2.52 18.54 -8.25
N LEU A 100 1.30 18.29 -8.71
CA LEU A 100 0.98 17.03 -9.40
C LEU A 100 1.53 17.09 -10.84
N PRO A 101 1.80 15.92 -11.48
CA PRO A 101 2.30 15.89 -12.85
C PRO A 101 1.32 16.57 -13.82
N GLU A 102 1.81 17.51 -14.59
CA GLU A 102 1.03 18.35 -15.50
C GLU A 102 0.27 17.52 -16.56
N ASN A 103 0.87 16.43 -17.00
CA ASN A 103 0.25 15.50 -17.95
C ASN A 103 -0.87 14.64 -17.35
N LEU A 104 -0.99 14.58 -16.03
CA LEU A 104 -2.07 13.87 -15.33
C LEU A 104 -3.18 14.81 -14.86
N GLU A 105 -2.83 16.03 -14.48
CA GLU A 105 -3.79 17.04 -14.05
C GLU A 105 -3.18 18.45 -14.18
N GLU A 106 -3.69 19.22 -15.12
CA GLU A 106 -3.17 20.53 -15.48
C GLU A 106 -3.25 21.52 -14.32
N ASN A 107 -2.17 22.27 -14.07
CA ASN A 107 -2.05 23.28 -13.03
C ASN A 107 -2.42 22.82 -11.60
N ALA A 108 -2.33 21.54 -11.32
CA ALA A 108 -2.74 20.98 -10.05
C ALA A 108 -1.66 21.17 -8.97
N LEU A 109 -1.95 22.08 -8.03
CA LEU A 109 -1.18 22.28 -6.80
C LEU A 109 -2.02 21.76 -5.62
N MET A 110 -1.54 20.71 -4.97
CA MET A 110 -2.21 20.06 -3.85
C MET A 110 -1.61 20.52 -2.52
N PRO A 111 -2.30 21.44 -1.78
CA PRO A 111 -1.88 21.79 -0.44
C PRO A 111 -2.24 20.67 0.54
N TYR A 112 -1.47 20.54 1.61
CA TYR A 112 -1.74 19.60 2.68
C TYR A 112 -1.31 20.13 4.04
N TYR A 113 -1.97 19.67 5.09
CA TYR A 113 -1.51 19.75 6.46
C TYR A 113 -0.85 18.43 6.85
N PHE A 114 0.27 18.52 7.59
CA PHE A 114 0.93 17.36 8.16
C PHE A 114 1.02 17.55 9.67
N ILE A 115 0.19 16.81 10.41
CA ILE A 115 -0.07 17.05 11.83
C ILE A 115 0.46 15.90 12.66
N LYS A 116 1.08 16.19 13.81
CA LYS A 116 1.44 15.21 14.83
C LYS A 116 0.55 15.34 16.06
N LYS A 117 0.24 14.21 16.66
CA LYS A 117 -0.46 14.05 17.94
C LYS A 117 0.39 13.20 18.87
N GLY A 118 0.68 13.69 20.07
CA GLY A 118 1.48 12.98 21.07
C GLY A 118 2.97 12.85 20.70
N GLU A 119 3.71 12.18 21.58
CA GLU A 119 5.15 11.95 21.45
C GLU A 119 5.46 10.78 20.53
N GLN A 120 6.63 10.81 19.87
CA GLN A 120 7.03 9.77 18.92
C GLN A 120 7.27 8.44 19.63
N PRO A 121 6.60 7.34 19.20
CA PRO A 121 6.93 5.99 19.63
C PRO A 121 8.31 5.54 19.16
N GLN A 122 8.87 4.55 19.82
CA GLN A 122 10.17 3.99 19.46
C GLN A 122 10.19 3.42 18.03
N GLU A 123 9.10 2.80 17.59
CA GLU A 123 8.92 2.22 16.26
C GLU A 123 8.57 3.25 15.19
N GLY A 124 8.32 4.51 15.57
CA GLY A 124 7.81 5.57 14.71
C GLY A 124 6.28 5.77 14.86
N TYR A 125 5.79 6.84 14.26
CA TYR A 125 4.38 7.17 14.29
C TYR A 125 3.56 6.31 13.31
N PRO A 126 2.36 5.87 13.67
CA PRO A 126 1.35 5.48 12.69
C PRO A 126 0.95 6.70 11.85
N LEU A 127 0.82 6.50 10.52
CA LEU A 127 0.45 7.53 9.56
C LEU A 127 -0.97 7.33 9.03
N PHE A 128 -1.80 8.35 9.11
CA PHE A 128 -3.15 8.40 8.59
C PHE A 128 -3.26 9.38 7.41
N LEU A 129 -3.68 8.90 6.23
CA LEU A 129 -4.10 9.74 5.11
C LEU A 129 -5.60 9.98 5.21
N TYR A 130 -6.01 11.24 5.43
CA TYR A 130 -7.40 11.66 5.44
C TYR A 130 -7.83 12.21 4.07
N MET A 131 -8.97 11.76 3.57
CA MET A 131 -9.60 12.27 2.35
C MET A 131 -10.93 12.92 2.69
N HIS A 132 -11.08 14.19 2.34
CA HIS A 132 -12.29 14.96 2.66
C HIS A 132 -13.47 14.67 1.71
N GLY A 133 -14.67 15.11 2.08
CA GLY A 133 -15.89 15.02 1.28
C GLY A 133 -15.95 16.02 0.12
N SER A 134 -17.07 16.01 -0.64
CA SER A 134 -17.30 16.81 -1.85
C SER A 134 -17.98 18.16 -1.61
N GLY A 135 -17.82 18.76 -0.44
CA GLY A 135 -18.33 20.10 -0.14
C GLY A 135 -17.46 21.24 -0.72
N ASN A 136 -17.59 22.44 -0.16
CA ASN A 136 -16.63 23.49 -0.44
C ASN A 136 -15.24 23.05 0.01
N LYS A 137 -14.29 22.96 -0.92
CA LYS A 137 -13.00 22.31 -0.66
C LYS A 137 -12.20 22.93 0.50
N GLN A 138 -12.31 24.23 0.71
CA GLN A 138 -11.63 24.89 1.83
C GLN A 138 -12.28 24.50 3.17
N HIS A 139 -13.61 24.53 3.24
CA HIS A 139 -14.33 24.13 4.44
C HIS A 139 -14.15 22.64 4.77
N GLU A 140 -14.19 21.79 3.78
CA GLU A 140 -13.97 20.35 3.94
C GLU A 140 -12.54 20.04 4.43
N TRP A 141 -11.55 20.73 3.87
CA TRP A 141 -10.16 20.59 4.27
C TRP A 141 -9.92 21.03 5.73
N GLU A 142 -10.45 22.23 6.10
CA GLU A 142 -10.38 22.71 7.47
C GLU A 142 -11.18 21.85 8.46
N ALA A 143 -12.30 21.29 8.00
CA ALA A 143 -13.07 20.32 8.79
C ALA A 143 -12.25 19.05 9.07
N GLY A 144 -11.37 18.65 8.16
CA GLY A 144 -10.43 17.54 8.35
C GLY A 144 -9.54 17.72 9.58
N ILE A 145 -9.02 18.94 9.82
CA ILE A 145 -8.22 19.21 11.02
C ILE A 145 -9.05 19.05 12.29
N ARG A 146 -10.26 19.62 12.32
CA ARG A 146 -11.16 19.52 13.48
C ARG A 146 -11.50 18.06 13.78
N LEU A 147 -11.76 17.28 12.73
CA LEU A 147 -12.03 15.87 12.87
C LEU A 147 -10.81 15.09 13.37
N CYS A 148 -9.63 15.32 12.79
CA CYS A 148 -8.40 14.68 13.26
C CYS A 148 -8.08 15.04 14.72
N SER A 149 -8.47 16.25 15.16
CA SER A 149 -8.32 16.67 16.56
C SER A 149 -9.22 15.88 17.52
N SER A 150 -10.40 15.45 17.07
CA SER A 150 -11.39 14.74 17.91
C SER A 150 -11.08 13.26 18.11
N TYR A 151 -10.24 12.65 17.27
CA TYR A 151 -9.90 11.24 17.39
C TYR A 151 -9.00 10.94 18.59
N ASP A 152 -9.29 9.86 19.32
CA ASP A 152 -8.41 9.32 20.38
C ASP A 152 -7.42 8.32 19.78
N ASP A 153 -6.52 8.82 18.93
CA ASP A 153 -5.54 8.02 18.20
C ASP A 153 -4.06 8.45 18.42
N ALA A 154 -3.80 9.34 19.38
CA ALA A 154 -2.42 9.69 19.73
C ALA A 154 -1.66 8.45 20.32
N PRO A 155 -0.35 8.32 20.08
CA PRO A 155 0.47 9.08 19.14
C PRO A 155 0.14 8.73 17.68
N SER A 156 0.12 9.74 16.79
CA SER A 156 -0.17 9.57 15.37
C SER A 156 0.30 10.74 14.52
N LEU A 157 0.48 10.51 13.22
CA LEU A 157 0.61 11.53 12.19
C LEU A 157 -0.62 11.51 11.28
N HIS A 158 -1.08 12.69 10.86
CA HIS A 158 -2.16 12.84 9.88
C HIS A 158 -1.68 13.66 8.69
N PHE A 159 -1.77 13.08 7.50
CA PHE A 159 -1.61 13.78 6.24
C PHE A 159 -2.99 14.15 5.72
N ILE A 160 -3.28 15.45 5.62
CA ILE A 160 -4.61 15.99 5.31
C ILE A 160 -4.50 16.84 4.04
N PRO A 161 -4.60 16.25 2.84
CA PRO A 161 -4.55 16.98 1.59
C PRO A 161 -5.86 17.69 1.30
N GLN A 162 -5.78 18.81 0.56
CA GLN A 162 -6.92 19.38 -0.14
C GLN A 162 -6.93 18.91 -1.58
N ILE A 163 -8.10 18.53 -2.10
CA ILE A 163 -8.23 18.19 -3.52
C ILE A 163 -7.88 19.44 -4.36
N PRO A 164 -6.93 19.39 -5.31
CA PRO A 164 -6.45 20.59 -6.00
C PRO A 164 -7.51 21.19 -6.93
N ASN A 165 -8.01 20.40 -7.87
CA ASN A 165 -9.03 20.81 -8.85
C ASN A 165 -10.35 20.14 -8.50
N GLY A 166 -11.32 20.89 -8.03
CA GLY A 166 -12.54 20.37 -7.51
C GLY A 166 -13.75 20.77 -8.34
N TYR A 167 -14.01 20.17 -9.48
CA TYR A 167 -15.19 20.53 -10.28
C TYR A 167 -15.97 19.29 -10.74
N GLY A 168 -17.13 19.09 -10.12
CA GLY A 168 -18.25 18.36 -10.69
C GLY A 168 -18.15 16.84 -10.80
N GLU A 169 -17.01 16.24 -10.71
CA GLU A 169 -16.83 14.81 -10.87
C GLU A 169 -16.69 14.10 -9.52
N LEU A 170 -17.44 13.03 -9.34
CA LEU A 170 -17.31 12.11 -8.21
C LEU A 170 -16.03 11.27 -8.37
N TYR A 171 -15.48 10.77 -7.25
CA TYR A 171 -14.32 9.84 -7.21
C TYR A 171 -12.95 10.45 -7.56
N ARG A 172 -12.77 11.72 -7.28
CA ARG A 172 -11.54 12.46 -7.58
C ARG A 172 -10.31 11.96 -6.82
N TRP A 173 -10.47 11.30 -5.67
CA TRP A 173 -9.38 10.79 -4.84
C TRP A 173 -8.65 9.58 -5.45
N ALA A 174 -9.26 8.86 -6.37
CA ALA A 174 -8.70 7.65 -6.97
C ALA A 174 -8.21 7.82 -8.41
N ILE A 175 -8.29 9.01 -9.04
CA ILE A 175 -7.79 9.24 -10.39
C ILE A 175 -6.27 9.24 -10.45
N GLN A 176 -5.67 9.07 -11.63
CA GLN A 176 -4.24 8.85 -11.83
C GLN A 176 -3.34 9.90 -11.17
N SER A 177 -3.70 11.17 -11.20
CA SER A 177 -2.92 12.25 -10.57
C SER A 177 -2.83 12.08 -9.05
N LYS A 178 -3.93 11.62 -8.41
CA LYS A 178 -3.96 11.33 -6.97
C LYS A 178 -3.28 10.00 -6.65
N GLN A 179 -3.39 8.99 -7.52
CA GLN A 179 -2.61 7.76 -7.37
C GLN A 179 -1.11 8.07 -7.33
N TRP A 180 -0.63 8.97 -8.20
CA TRP A 180 0.75 9.45 -8.15
C TRP A 180 1.10 10.11 -6.80
N ALA A 181 0.18 10.95 -6.27
CA ALA A 181 0.39 11.60 -4.98
C ALA A 181 0.43 10.58 -3.82
N TRP A 182 -0.41 9.55 -3.86
CA TRP A 182 -0.42 8.52 -2.81
C TRP A 182 0.82 7.63 -2.88
N GLU A 183 1.31 7.30 -4.05
CA GLU A 183 2.59 6.60 -4.20
C GLU A 183 3.78 7.44 -3.76
N LYS A 184 3.75 8.76 -4.02
CA LYS A 184 4.73 9.71 -3.46
C LYS A 184 4.65 9.73 -1.93
N LEU A 185 3.44 9.80 -1.35
CA LEU A 185 3.26 9.74 0.11
C LEU A 185 3.83 8.45 0.70
N LEU A 186 3.47 7.29 0.14
CA LEU A 186 3.96 5.99 0.59
C LEU A 186 5.49 5.91 0.50
N ARG A 187 6.08 6.31 -0.64
CA ARG A 187 7.53 6.34 -0.85
C ARG A 187 8.24 7.23 0.17
N LEU A 188 7.71 8.43 0.43
CA LEU A 188 8.26 9.37 1.41
C LEU A 188 8.07 8.87 2.85
N ALA A 189 6.92 8.27 3.16
CA ALA A 189 6.68 7.67 4.47
C ALA A 189 7.65 6.53 4.76
N PHE A 190 7.88 5.63 3.80
CA PHE A 190 8.79 4.50 3.99
C PHE A 190 10.26 4.91 4.18
N VAL A 191 10.71 6.01 3.59
CA VAL A 191 12.07 6.50 3.81
C VAL A 191 12.20 7.39 5.03
N ASN A 192 11.10 7.84 5.64
CA ASN A 192 11.08 8.67 6.83
C ASN A 192 11.22 7.79 8.09
N LYS A 193 12.23 8.05 8.90
CA LYS A 193 12.50 7.29 10.15
C LYS A 193 11.51 7.59 11.29
N GLU A 194 10.73 8.65 11.18
CA GLU A 194 9.72 9.01 12.18
C GLU A 194 8.41 8.24 11.98
N ILE A 195 8.23 7.59 10.81
CA ILE A 195 7.00 6.87 10.45
C ILE A 195 7.23 5.36 10.54
N ASP A 196 6.32 4.66 11.20
CA ASP A 196 6.26 3.20 11.17
C ASP A 196 5.71 2.72 9.82
N ALA A 197 6.58 2.12 9.01
CA ALA A 197 6.25 1.59 7.68
C ALA A 197 5.13 0.53 7.70
N ASN A 198 4.88 -0.10 8.84
CA ASN A 198 3.86 -1.13 9.02
C ASN A 198 2.54 -0.60 9.62
N ARG A 199 2.41 0.73 9.77
CA ARG A 199 1.22 1.36 10.35
C ARG A 199 0.75 2.57 9.54
N ILE A 200 0.43 2.33 8.25
CA ILE A 200 -0.12 3.34 7.33
C ILE A 200 -1.58 3.01 7.04
N TYR A 201 -2.47 4.01 7.18
CA TYR A 201 -3.90 3.86 7.05
C TYR A 201 -4.49 4.92 6.13
N PHE A 202 -5.42 4.51 5.27
CA PHE A 202 -6.20 5.41 4.43
C PHE A 202 -7.63 5.48 4.94
N TYR A 203 -8.16 6.70 5.10
CA TYR A 203 -9.52 6.89 5.54
C TYR A 203 -10.12 8.18 4.98
N GLY A 204 -11.43 8.29 5.00
CA GLY A 204 -12.08 9.48 4.48
C GLY A 204 -13.60 9.46 4.65
N ILE A 205 -14.23 10.60 4.39
CA ILE A 205 -15.66 10.81 4.58
C ILE A 205 -16.32 11.10 3.24
N SER A 206 -17.53 10.56 3.01
CA SER A 206 -18.34 10.82 1.84
C SER A 206 -17.57 10.51 0.56
N GLU A 207 -17.23 11.50 -0.28
CA GLU A 207 -16.36 11.29 -1.45
C GLU A 207 -14.98 10.72 -1.07
N GLY A 208 -14.39 11.16 0.03
CA GLY A 208 -13.18 10.56 0.60
C GLY A 208 -13.40 9.13 1.09
N GLY A 209 -14.62 8.79 1.53
CA GLY A 209 -15.02 7.43 1.85
C GLY A 209 -15.01 6.52 0.64
N TYR A 210 -15.58 6.96 -0.50
CA TYR A 210 -15.47 6.23 -1.78
C TYR A 210 -14.02 6.07 -2.22
N GLY A 211 -13.24 7.17 -2.17
CA GLY A 211 -11.82 7.16 -2.51
C GLY A 211 -11.02 6.20 -1.67
N SER A 212 -11.17 6.25 -0.33
CA SER A 212 -10.44 5.37 0.58
C SER A 212 -10.80 3.90 0.43
N GLN A 213 -12.04 3.56 0.09
CA GLN A 213 -12.46 2.18 -0.19
C GLN A 213 -11.79 1.64 -1.47
N ARG A 214 -11.79 2.42 -2.56
CA ARG A 214 -11.11 2.05 -3.81
C ARG A 214 -9.62 1.88 -3.61
N LEU A 215 -8.99 2.87 -2.96
CA LEU A 215 -7.56 2.86 -2.68
C LEU A 215 -7.15 1.73 -1.73
N ALA A 216 -8.01 1.38 -0.76
CA ALA A 216 -7.79 0.22 0.11
C ALA A 216 -7.64 -1.08 -0.69
N SER A 217 -8.56 -1.35 -1.62
CA SER A 217 -8.52 -2.53 -2.48
C SER A 217 -7.32 -2.50 -3.45
N PHE A 218 -6.94 -1.32 -3.93
CA PHE A 218 -5.87 -1.16 -4.91
C PHE A 218 -4.46 -1.20 -4.27
N TYR A 219 -4.30 -0.68 -3.06
CA TYR A 219 -3.02 -0.58 -2.33
C TYR A 219 -2.98 -1.42 -1.05
N ALA A 220 -3.81 -2.46 -0.92
CA ALA A 220 -3.89 -3.28 0.29
C ALA A 220 -2.52 -3.78 0.77
N ASP A 221 -1.63 -4.11 -0.15
CA ASP A 221 -0.28 -4.60 0.16
C ASP A 221 0.66 -3.55 0.80
N TYR A 222 0.28 -2.27 0.78
CA TYR A 222 1.02 -1.18 1.45
C TYR A 222 0.41 -0.76 2.79
N LEU A 223 -0.85 -1.13 3.05
CA LEU A 223 -1.63 -0.57 4.15
C LEU A 223 -1.74 -1.53 5.33
N ALA A 224 -1.76 -0.99 6.54
CA ALA A 224 -2.19 -1.69 7.73
C ALA A 224 -3.73 -1.78 7.80
N GLY A 225 -4.40 -0.78 7.26
CA GLY A 225 -5.85 -0.77 7.19
C GLY A 225 -6.43 0.42 6.45
N ALA A 226 -7.75 0.41 6.27
CA ALA A 226 -8.51 1.51 5.71
C ALA A 226 -9.84 1.70 6.42
N GLY A 227 -10.30 2.98 6.45
CA GLY A 227 -11.51 3.38 7.17
C GLY A 227 -12.42 4.30 6.37
N PRO A 228 -13.08 3.84 5.30
CA PRO A 228 -14.12 4.63 4.66
C PRO A 228 -15.30 4.91 5.59
N MET A 229 -15.83 6.14 5.53
CA MET A 229 -16.94 6.60 6.36
C MET A 229 -17.97 7.33 5.50
N ALA A 230 -19.25 7.10 5.75
CA ALA A 230 -20.38 7.69 5.00
C ALA A 230 -20.18 7.60 3.47
N GLY A 231 -19.56 6.50 3.04
CA GLY A 231 -19.33 6.14 1.64
C GLY A 231 -19.85 4.74 1.38
N GLY A 232 -19.55 4.22 0.21
CA GLY A 232 -19.90 2.85 -0.19
C GLY A 232 -19.70 2.67 -1.68
N GLU A 233 -18.88 1.72 -2.06
CA GLU A 233 -18.58 1.40 -3.45
C GLU A 233 -19.24 0.10 -3.88
N PRO A 234 -19.73 0.02 -5.14
CA PRO A 234 -20.00 -1.26 -5.76
C PRO A 234 -18.74 -2.15 -5.69
N LEU A 235 -18.89 -3.41 -5.32
CA LEU A 235 -17.74 -4.30 -5.09
C LEU A 235 -16.90 -4.56 -6.35
N LYS A 236 -17.47 -4.31 -7.55
CA LYS A 236 -16.70 -4.29 -8.79
C LYS A 236 -15.62 -3.20 -8.79
N ASN A 237 -15.86 -2.05 -8.16
CA ASN A 237 -14.91 -0.93 -8.11
C ASN A 237 -13.87 -1.06 -6.99
N ALA A 238 -14.17 -1.87 -5.97
CA ALA A 238 -13.32 -2.10 -4.82
C ALA A 238 -13.49 -3.55 -4.32
N PRO A 239 -12.91 -4.55 -5.01
CA PRO A 239 -13.03 -5.95 -4.64
C PRO A 239 -12.60 -6.20 -3.20
N MET A 240 -13.51 -6.76 -2.38
CA MET A 240 -13.24 -7.08 -0.97
C MET A 240 -12.22 -8.20 -0.81
N GLU A 241 -12.10 -9.06 -1.82
CA GLU A 241 -11.14 -10.16 -1.83
C GLU A 241 -9.69 -9.68 -1.70
N ASN A 242 -9.37 -8.47 -2.21
CA ASN A 242 -8.04 -7.87 -2.11
C ASN A 242 -7.66 -7.47 -0.68
N LEU A 243 -8.63 -7.41 0.25
CA LEU A 243 -8.44 -6.94 1.63
C LEU A 243 -8.03 -8.03 2.62
N ALA A 244 -7.62 -9.20 2.15
CA ALA A 244 -7.38 -10.37 2.99
C ALA A 244 -6.45 -10.10 4.20
N ASN A 245 -5.45 -9.25 4.05
CA ASN A 245 -4.39 -9.05 5.04
C ASN A 245 -4.39 -7.65 5.69
N ILE A 246 -5.44 -6.85 5.50
CA ILE A 246 -5.54 -5.53 6.12
C ILE A 246 -6.76 -5.42 7.03
N ALA A 247 -6.71 -4.48 7.95
CA ALA A 247 -7.87 -4.11 8.76
C ALA A 247 -8.79 -3.17 7.95
N PHE A 248 -10.07 -3.51 7.83
CA PHE A 248 -11.03 -2.73 7.05
C PHE A 248 -12.22 -2.28 7.90
N SER A 249 -12.38 -0.96 8.06
CA SER A 249 -13.53 -0.37 8.74
C SER A 249 -14.39 0.39 7.73
N LEU A 250 -15.68 0.06 7.64
CA LEU A 250 -16.63 0.82 6.81
C LEU A 250 -17.85 1.18 7.65
N ARG A 251 -18.08 2.48 7.87
CA ARG A 251 -19.16 2.97 8.73
C ARG A 251 -20.04 3.95 7.96
N THR A 252 -21.35 3.67 7.90
CA THR A 252 -22.34 4.43 7.15
C THR A 252 -23.62 4.53 7.96
N GLY A 253 -24.38 5.60 7.82
CA GLY A 253 -25.71 5.69 8.47
C GLY A 253 -26.69 4.69 7.87
N GLU A 254 -27.49 4.04 8.72
CA GLU A 254 -28.55 3.11 8.30
C GLU A 254 -29.53 3.75 7.32
N LYS A 255 -29.79 5.06 7.47
CA LYS A 255 -30.69 5.87 6.64
C LYS A 255 -29.97 6.70 5.58
N ASP A 256 -28.70 6.42 5.30
CA ASP A 256 -27.95 7.09 4.23
C ASP A 256 -28.29 6.48 2.87
N TYR A 257 -29.50 6.80 2.39
CA TYR A 257 -30.03 6.27 1.13
C TYR A 257 -29.44 6.91 -0.11
N GLY A 258 -28.81 8.11 0.03
CA GLY A 258 -28.19 8.79 -1.08
C GLY A 258 -27.14 7.92 -1.77
N PHE A 259 -27.22 7.78 -3.11
CA PHE A 259 -26.35 6.90 -3.89
C PHE A 259 -26.32 5.44 -3.40
N ALA A 260 -27.34 5.00 -2.70
CA ALA A 260 -27.46 3.65 -2.11
C ALA A 260 -26.29 3.27 -1.16
N ARG A 261 -25.69 4.24 -0.45
CA ARG A 261 -24.51 4.02 0.41
C ARG A 261 -24.73 2.97 1.50
N ASN A 262 -25.92 3.01 2.14
CA ASN A 262 -26.29 2.01 3.14
C ASN A 262 -26.41 0.59 2.55
N ALA A 263 -26.98 0.46 1.35
CA ALA A 263 -27.11 -0.83 0.66
C ALA A 263 -25.73 -1.38 0.23
N MET A 264 -24.81 -0.50 -0.27
CA MET A 264 -23.45 -0.87 -0.62
C MET A 264 -22.66 -1.31 0.63
N THR A 265 -22.80 -0.59 1.74
CA THR A 265 -22.17 -0.96 3.01
C THR A 265 -22.69 -2.31 3.51
N TYR A 266 -23.99 -2.57 3.42
CA TYR A 266 -24.57 -3.86 3.80
C TYR A 266 -24.04 -5.00 2.91
N ASN A 267 -23.97 -4.79 1.59
CA ASN A 267 -23.40 -5.76 0.67
C ASN A 267 -21.92 -6.05 0.94
N ALA A 268 -21.16 -5.01 1.26
CA ALA A 268 -19.75 -5.15 1.67
C ALA A 268 -19.62 -5.97 2.96
N ALA A 269 -20.49 -5.74 3.96
CA ALA A 269 -20.51 -6.51 5.20
C ALA A 269 -20.79 -8.01 4.94
N LEU A 270 -21.83 -8.33 4.16
CA LEU A 270 -22.14 -9.72 3.83
C LEU A 270 -20.98 -10.42 3.11
N THR A 271 -20.33 -9.71 2.21
CA THR A 271 -19.22 -10.26 1.42
C THR A 271 -18.00 -10.53 2.30
N ILE A 272 -17.57 -9.55 3.10
CA ILE A 272 -16.36 -9.71 3.92
C ILE A 272 -16.58 -10.70 5.06
N ASP A 273 -17.81 -10.79 5.63
CA ASP A 273 -18.20 -11.82 6.59
C ASP A 273 -18.06 -13.22 6.00
N SER A 274 -18.50 -13.40 4.74
CA SER A 274 -18.37 -14.67 4.03
C SER A 274 -16.90 -15.04 3.80
N LEU A 275 -16.09 -14.07 3.36
CA LEU A 275 -14.65 -14.25 3.13
C LEU A 275 -13.91 -14.58 4.44
N SER A 276 -14.19 -13.87 5.52
CA SER A 276 -13.60 -14.12 6.84
C SER A 276 -13.93 -15.51 7.38
N LYS A 277 -15.18 -15.99 7.18
CA LYS A 277 -15.58 -17.36 7.54
C LYS A 277 -14.84 -18.41 6.72
N LYS A 278 -14.64 -18.15 5.41
CA LYS A 278 -13.91 -19.05 4.50
C LYS A 278 -12.40 -19.10 4.83
N HIS A 279 -11.84 -17.96 5.30
CA HIS A 279 -10.42 -17.82 5.58
C HIS A 279 -10.21 -17.30 7.02
N PRO A 280 -10.30 -18.17 8.05
CA PRO A 280 -10.14 -17.77 9.44
C PRO A 280 -8.82 -17.05 9.71
N GLY A 281 -8.87 -15.91 10.41
CA GLY A 281 -7.69 -15.09 10.71
C GLY A 281 -7.35 -14.04 9.64
N LEU A 282 -8.04 -14.05 8.50
CA LEU A 282 -7.95 -13.03 7.45
C LEU A 282 -9.20 -12.15 7.42
N TYR A 283 -9.18 -11.08 6.62
CA TYR A 283 -10.31 -10.15 6.44
C TYR A 283 -10.79 -9.54 7.77
N ASN A 284 -9.85 -9.05 8.59
CA ASN A 284 -10.20 -8.36 9.82
C ASN A 284 -10.99 -7.09 9.51
N HIS A 285 -12.22 -6.97 10.04
CA HIS A 285 -13.11 -5.88 9.68
C HIS A 285 -13.99 -5.38 10.82
N PHE A 286 -14.40 -4.11 10.68
CA PHE A 286 -15.41 -3.46 11.49
C PHE A 286 -16.37 -2.69 10.59
N ILE A 287 -17.46 -3.35 10.15
CA ILE A 287 -18.48 -2.71 9.31
C ILE A 287 -19.72 -2.43 10.15
N GLU A 288 -20.20 -1.18 10.12
CA GLU A 288 -21.34 -0.72 10.91
C GLU A 288 -22.30 0.12 10.07
N LEU A 289 -23.56 -0.30 9.99
CA LEU A 289 -24.69 0.58 9.68
C LEU A 289 -25.14 1.24 10.97
N VAL A 290 -24.77 2.53 11.16
CA VAL A 290 -25.07 3.26 12.40
C VAL A 290 -26.57 3.51 12.51
N PRO A 291 -27.25 2.96 13.56
CA PRO A 291 -28.70 2.98 13.65
C PRO A 291 -29.27 4.40 13.66
N ASN A 292 -30.37 4.59 12.92
CA ASN A 292 -31.11 5.84 12.82
C ASN A 292 -30.34 7.05 12.26
N MET A 293 -29.08 6.91 11.83
CA MET A 293 -28.29 8.00 11.24
C MET A 293 -28.45 8.06 9.72
N GLY A 294 -28.41 9.29 9.19
CA GLY A 294 -28.33 9.57 7.77
C GLY A 294 -26.85 9.70 7.31
N HIS A 295 -26.59 10.70 6.45
CA HIS A 295 -25.23 10.90 5.87
C HIS A 295 -24.18 11.33 6.91
N SER A 296 -24.57 11.97 7.99
CA SER A 296 -23.68 12.33 9.09
C SER A 296 -23.77 11.29 10.20
N ILE A 297 -22.64 10.77 10.63
CA ILE A 297 -22.49 9.79 11.73
C ILE A 297 -21.43 10.26 12.73
N ASN A 298 -21.30 9.59 13.87
CA ASN A 298 -20.12 9.78 14.70
C ASN A 298 -18.93 9.05 14.07
N TYR A 299 -17.88 9.80 13.71
CA TYR A 299 -16.69 9.31 13.02
C TYR A 299 -15.57 8.85 13.98
N GLU A 300 -15.66 9.14 15.26
CA GLU A 300 -14.58 9.04 16.25
C GLU A 300 -14.04 7.62 16.47
N LYS A 301 -14.80 6.58 16.16
CA LYS A 301 -14.38 5.18 16.36
C LYS A 301 -13.38 4.67 15.33
N THR A 302 -13.23 5.34 14.17
CA THR A 302 -12.54 4.79 13.00
C THR A 302 -11.03 4.71 13.19
N THR A 303 -10.35 5.83 13.46
CA THR A 303 -8.89 5.82 13.59
C THR A 303 -8.38 5.12 14.84
N PRO A 304 -9.05 5.19 16.01
CA PRO A 304 -8.65 4.39 17.19
C PRO A 304 -8.74 2.88 16.94
N TRP A 305 -9.75 2.42 16.18
CA TRP A 305 -9.85 1.02 15.82
C TRP A 305 -8.76 0.62 14.83
N LEU A 306 -8.55 1.38 13.76
CA LEU A 306 -7.49 1.13 12.76
C LEU A 306 -6.11 1.04 13.40
N LYS A 307 -5.80 1.95 14.33
CA LYS A 307 -4.51 2.04 15.00
C LYS A 307 -4.10 0.76 15.76
N GLN A 308 -5.05 -0.11 16.09
CA GLN A 308 -4.78 -1.39 16.78
C GLN A 308 -4.15 -2.44 15.87
N HIS A 309 -4.09 -2.19 14.57
CA HIS A 309 -3.65 -3.15 13.57
C HIS A 309 -2.34 -2.72 12.91
N SER A 310 -1.54 -3.69 12.50
CA SER A 310 -0.31 -3.50 11.73
C SER A 310 -0.36 -4.31 10.45
N ARG A 311 0.37 -3.86 9.45
CA ARG A 311 0.49 -4.53 8.16
C ARG A 311 1.26 -5.84 8.31
N ASN A 312 0.79 -6.88 7.64
CA ASN A 312 1.58 -8.07 7.34
C ASN A 312 2.21 -7.91 5.94
N ALA A 313 3.50 -7.57 5.88
CA ALA A 313 4.21 -7.38 4.61
C ALA A 313 4.61 -8.71 3.93
N HIS A 314 4.56 -9.84 4.66
CA HIS A 314 4.92 -11.18 4.20
C HIS A 314 3.80 -12.18 4.45
N PRO A 315 2.62 -12.00 3.85
CA PRO A 315 1.52 -12.95 4.04
C PRO A 315 1.82 -14.29 3.37
N THR A 316 1.37 -15.37 3.99
CA THR A 316 1.40 -16.71 3.40
C THR A 316 0.20 -17.01 2.51
N TYR A 317 -0.77 -16.11 2.50
CA TYR A 317 -1.94 -16.16 1.62
C TYR A 317 -2.34 -14.74 1.22
N PHE A 318 -2.65 -14.55 -0.06
CA PHE A 318 -3.39 -13.39 -0.54
C PHE A 318 -4.24 -13.76 -1.75
N TYR A 319 -5.29 -12.98 -1.96
CA TYR A 319 -6.05 -12.90 -3.20
C TYR A 319 -5.87 -11.50 -3.77
N TRP A 320 -5.60 -11.41 -5.06
CA TRP A 320 -5.46 -10.14 -5.77
C TRP A 320 -6.24 -10.19 -7.08
N GLU A 321 -7.29 -9.41 -7.17
CA GLU A 321 -7.95 -9.09 -8.43
C GLU A 321 -7.32 -7.82 -8.98
N ASP A 322 -6.53 -7.96 -10.06
CA ASP A 322 -5.95 -6.83 -10.78
C ASP A 322 -7.00 -6.21 -11.68
N TYR A 323 -7.40 -4.98 -11.37
CA TYR A 323 -8.43 -4.25 -12.10
C TYR A 323 -7.94 -2.87 -12.52
N ASP A 324 -8.51 -2.36 -13.59
CA ASP A 324 -8.30 -0.98 -14.02
C ASP A 324 -8.87 0.01 -12.98
N MET A 325 -8.04 0.92 -12.51
CA MET A 325 -8.46 2.06 -11.71
C MET A 325 -8.12 3.36 -12.45
N TYR A 326 -9.09 3.87 -13.20
CA TYR A 326 -8.96 5.08 -14.02
C TYR A 326 -7.82 5.01 -15.06
N GLY A 327 -7.76 3.93 -15.83
CA GLY A 327 -6.78 3.71 -16.89
C GLY A 327 -5.45 3.17 -16.39
N ARG A 328 -5.39 2.66 -15.17
CA ARG A 328 -4.16 2.12 -14.59
C ARG A 328 -4.38 0.79 -13.90
N HIS A 329 -3.50 -0.16 -14.20
CA HIS A 329 -3.29 -1.41 -13.49
C HIS A 329 -2.05 -1.33 -12.62
N ARG A 330 -1.99 -2.17 -11.59
CA ARG A 330 -0.76 -2.32 -10.80
C ARG A 330 0.17 -3.36 -11.42
N SER A 331 1.47 -3.09 -11.33
CA SER A 331 2.53 -4.02 -11.76
C SER A 331 2.78 -5.16 -10.77
N GLY A 332 2.36 -5.01 -9.50
CA GLY A 332 2.62 -6.01 -8.47
C GLY A 332 1.75 -5.86 -7.22
N PHE A 333 1.72 -6.94 -6.41
CA PHE A 333 0.95 -7.02 -5.17
C PHE A 333 1.66 -7.99 -4.20
N TYR A 334 1.97 -7.55 -2.99
CA TYR A 334 2.85 -8.24 -2.02
C TYR A 334 4.19 -8.63 -2.65
N ASN A 335 4.42 -9.91 -2.91
CA ASN A 335 5.65 -10.45 -3.49
C ASN A 335 5.48 -10.94 -4.94
N LEU A 336 4.33 -10.67 -5.57
CA LEU A 336 4.04 -11.02 -6.96
C LEU A 336 4.20 -9.78 -7.85
N LYS A 337 5.00 -9.90 -8.91
CA LYS A 337 5.11 -8.91 -9.99
C LYS A 337 4.58 -9.49 -11.29
N VAL A 338 3.75 -8.76 -11.99
CA VAL A 338 3.25 -9.11 -13.32
C VAL A 338 4.18 -8.50 -14.36
N ASN A 339 4.85 -9.35 -15.14
CA ASN A 339 5.71 -8.93 -16.24
C ASN A 339 4.92 -8.86 -17.55
N GLU A 340 4.00 -9.84 -17.76
CA GLU A 340 3.08 -9.88 -18.89
C GLU A 340 1.68 -10.26 -18.38
N THR A 341 0.69 -9.49 -18.81
CA THR A 341 -0.71 -9.69 -18.38
C THR A 341 -1.30 -11.01 -18.90
N SER A 342 -2.18 -11.59 -18.10
CA SER A 342 -2.96 -12.79 -18.46
C SER A 342 -4.30 -12.47 -19.14
N ARG A 343 -4.74 -11.21 -19.13
CA ARG A 343 -6.01 -10.79 -19.74
C ARG A 343 -5.99 -10.97 -21.25
N ASN A 344 -7.15 -11.33 -21.82
CA ASN A 344 -7.33 -11.45 -23.26
C ASN A 344 -7.82 -10.15 -23.89
N ASN A 345 -8.52 -9.32 -23.13
CA ASN A 345 -9.08 -8.03 -23.52
C ASN A 345 -9.26 -7.10 -22.30
N ASP A 346 -9.70 -5.89 -22.51
CA ASP A 346 -9.86 -4.87 -21.46
C ASP A 346 -11.09 -5.08 -20.57
N ASP A 347 -12.05 -5.92 -20.98
CA ASP A 347 -13.24 -6.27 -20.18
C ASP A 347 -12.92 -7.31 -19.10
N GLU A 348 -11.80 -8.02 -19.25
CA GLU A 348 -11.35 -9.02 -18.31
C GLU A 348 -10.44 -8.39 -17.22
N ARG A 349 -10.50 -8.99 -16.04
CA ARG A 349 -9.52 -8.80 -14.96
C ARG A 349 -8.75 -10.08 -14.76
N THR A 350 -7.57 -10.01 -14.17
CA THR A 350 -6.86 -11.21 -13.74
C THR A 350 -6.90 -11.33 -12.23
N CYS A 351 -7.27 -12.51 -11.75
CA CYS A 351 -7.21 -12.87 -10.34
C CYS A 351 -5.99 -13.76 -10.09
N TYR A 352 -5.24 -13.41 -9.07
CA TYR A 352 -4.11 -14.17 -8.56
C TYR A 352 -4.42 -14.60 -7.13
N GLU A 353 -4.53 -15.89 -6.88
CA GLU A 353 -4.68 -16.43 -5.54
C GLU A 353 -3.42 -17.21 -5.20
N MET A 354 -2.67 -16.72 -4.22
CA MET A 354 -1.39 -17.31 -3.80
C MET A 354 -1.48 -17.86 -2.39
N SER A 355 -0.94 -19.07 -2.20
CA SER A 355 -0.66 -19.62 -0.88
C SER A 355 0.76 -20.16 -0.81
N ILE A 356 1.37 -20.05 0.38
CA ILE A 356 2.74 -20.49 0.69
C ILE A 356 2.66 -21.47 1.86
N ASP A 357 3.19 -22.67 1.65
CA ASP A 357 3.34 -23.68 2.69
C ASP A 357 4.78 -24.22 2.65
N GLY A 358 5.57 -23.88 3.67
CA GLY A 358 7.01 -24.09 3.68
C GLY A 358 7.67 -23.50 2.42
N ASN A 359 8.42 -24.32 1.69
CA ASN A 359 9.07 -23.92 0.43
C ASN A 359 8.20 -24.16 -0.82
N THR A 360 6.90 -24.36 -0.67
CA THR A 360 5.98 -24.57 -1.79
C THR A 360 5.04 -23.37 -1.95
N ILE A 361 4.99 -22.84 -3.15
CA ILE A 361 4.08 -21.78 -3.57
C ILE A 361 3.02 -22.39 -4.48
N SER A 362 1.76 -22.20 -4.15
CA SER A 362 0.63 -22.51 -5.02
C SER A 362 0.01 -21.20 -5.51
N LEU A 363 -0.04 -21.00 -6.81
CA LEU A 363 -0.59 -19.81 -7.47
C LEU A 363 -1.70 -20.25 -8.43
N THR A 364 -2.92 -19.82 -8.16
CA THR A 364 -4.05 -19.92 -9.10
C THR A 364 -4.17 -18.60 -9.84
N VAL A 365 -4.19 -18.66 -11.18
CA VAL A 365 -4.36 -17.49 -12.04
C VAL A 365 -5.57 -17.72 -12.94
N GLN A 366 -6.53 -16.81 -12.84
CA GLN A 366 -7.78 -16.87 -13.58
C GLN A 366 -8.14 -15.50 -14.15
N ASN A 367 -8.72 -15.48 -15.34
CA ASN A 367 -9.38 -14.28 -15.84
C ASN A 367 -10.82 -14.26 -15.34
N VAL A 368 -11.32 -13.10 -14.98
CA VAL A 368 -12.69 -12.90 -14.49
C VAL A 368 -13.42 -11.84 -15.30
N THR A 369 -14.65 -12.14 -15.63
CA THR A 369 -15.61 -11.21 -16.21
C THR A 369 -16.77 -10.97 -15.27
N TYR A 370 -17.31 -9.75 -15.31
CA TYR A 370 -18.40 -9.29 -14.46
C TYR A 370 -19.67 -9.12 -15.28
N THR A 371 -20.76 -9.73 -14.81
CA THR A 371 -22.10 -9.48 -15.34
C THR A 371 -22.93 -8.78 -14.27
N THR A 372 -23.46 -7.61 -14.57
CA THR A 372 -24.39 -6.89 -13.67
C THR A 372 -25.68 -7.67 -13.53
N THR A 373 -26.04 -8.02 -12.29
CA THR A 373 -27.28 -8.76 -12.00
C THR A 373 -28.39 -7.86 -11.45
N GLN A 374 -28.03 -6.72 -10.82
CA GLN A 374 -29.01 -5.79 -10.28
C GLN A 374 -28.50 -4.35 -10.30
N LEU A 375 -29.39 -3.44 -10.65
CA LEU A 375 -29.24 -1.99 -10.51
C LEU A 375 -30.06 -1.49 -9.33
N ILE A 376 -29.48 -0.55 -8.54
CA ILE A 376 -30.22 0.25 -7.56
C ILE A 376 -29.97 1.71 -7.90
N TYR A 377 -31.03 2.50 -8.11
CA TYR A 377 -30.94 3.90 -8.60
C TYR A 377 -30.09 4.04 -9.88
N ASN A 378 -30.20 3.08 -10.80
CA ASN A 378 -29.38 2.97 -12.02
C ASN A 378 -27.87 2.78 -11.78
N ILE A 379 -27.46 2.49 -10.55
CA ILE A 379 -26.07 2.15 -10.22
C ILE A 379 -25.94 0.62 -10.25
N PRO A 380 -24.99 0.06 -11.01
CA PRO A 380 -24.67 -1.36 -10.94
C PRO A 380 -24.17 -1.73 -9.55
N MET A 381 -24.98 -2.49 -8.79
CA MET A 381 -24.72 -2.81 -7.39
C MET A 381 -24.28 -4.25 -7.19
N PHE A 382 -24.96 -5.18 -7.85
CA PHE A 382 -24.71 -6.59 -7.70
C PHE A 382 -24.22 -7.19 -9.01
N PHE A 383 -23.32 -8.18 -8.86
CA PHE A 383 -22.62 -8.78 -9.99
C PHE A 383 -22.51 -10.29 -9.78
N SER A 384 -22.54 -11.04 -10.87
CA SER A 384 -21.96 -12.37 -10.93
C SER A 384 -20.56 -12.33 -11.53
N LYS A 385 -19.67 -13.18 -11.07
CA LYS A 385 -18.31 -13.35 -11.59
C LYS A 385 -18.23 -14.69 -12.33
N SER A 386 -17.68 -14.68 -13.54
CA SER A 386 -17.33 -15.87 -14.29
C SER A 386 -15.82 -15.97 -14.42
N TYR A 387 -15.26 -17.12 -14.05
CA TYR A 387 -13.82 -17.35 -13.99
C TYR A 387 -13.39 -18.33 -15.08
N THR A 388 -12.31 -18.03 -15.77
CA THR A 388 -11.65 -18.95 -16.72
C THR A 388 -10.16 -19.05 -16.37
N PRO A 389 -9.55 -20.26 -16.39
CA PRO A 389 -8.11 -20.37 -16.16
C PRO A 389 -7.32 -19.53 -17.14
N ALA A 390 -6.34 -18.79 -16.66
CA ALA A 390 -5.40 -18.07 -17.51
C ALA A 390 -4.48 -19.04 -18.24
N THR A 391 -4.24 -18.77 -19.54
CA THR A 391 -3.41 -19.62 -20.42
C THR A 391 -2.20 -18.87 -21.00
N LYS A 392 -1.97 -17.64 -20.56
CA LYS A 392 -0.84 -16.79 -20.96
C LYS A 392 -0.47 -15.84 -19.84
N GLY A 393 0.70 -15.27 -19.90
CA GLY A 393 1.24 -14.28 -18.97
C GLY A 393 2.58 -14.71 -18.41
N ASN A 394 3.25 -13.78 -17.76
CA ASN A 394 4.54 -14.02 -17.10
C ASN A 394 4.59 -13.26 -15.81
N VAL A 395 5.01 -13.91 -14.73
CA VAL A 395 5.10 -13.33 -13.40
C VAL A 395 6.46 -13.59 -12.76
N THR A 396 6.88 -12.66 -11.91
CA THR A 396 8.00 -12.87 -11.00
C THR A 396 7.46 -12.97 -9.58
N ILE A 397 7.76 -14.08 -8.90
CA ILE A 397 7.45 -14.28 -7.49
C ILE A 397 8.74 -14.02 -6.70
N TYR A 398 8.76 -12.93 -5.92
CA TYR A 398 9.86 -12.64 -5.04
C TYR A 398 9.78 -13.48 -3.76
N LEU A 399 10.94 -13.85 -3.24
CA LEU A 399 11.07 -14.77 -2.10
C LEU A 399 11.70 -14.04 -0.91
N SER A 400 11.01 -14.05 0.22
CA SER A 400 11.50 -13.55 1.49
C SER A 400 12.22 -14.64 2.28
N ASP A 401 13.38 -14.34 2.82
CA ASP A 401 14.09 -15.19 3.79
C ASP A 401 13.35 -15.32 5.15
N LYS A 402 12.28 -14.55 5.34
CA LYS A 402 11.36 -14.71 6.47
C LYS A 402 10.36 -15.87 6.26
N LEU A 403 10.16 -16.30 5.00
CA LEU A 403 9.20 -17.35 4.62
C LEU A 403 9.86 -18.58 4.00
N PHE A 404 11.02 -18.44 3.36
CA PHE A 404 11.66 -19.49 2.58
C PHE A 404 13.04 -19.87 3.12
N ASP A 405 13.29 -21.18 3.18
CA ASP A 405 14.61 -21.73 3.44
C ASP A 405 15.37 -21.92 2.12
N PHE A 406 16.33 -21.04 1.83
CA PHE A 406 17.16 -21.10 0.61
C PHE A 406 18.15 -22.26 0.58
N THR A 407 18.29 -23.06 1.64
CA THR A 407 19.09 -24.29 1.63
C THR A 407 18.35 -25.44 0.93
N GLN A 408 17.03 -25.35 0.83
CA GLN A 408 16.13 -26.32 0.22
C GLN A 408 15.63 -25.83 -1.14
N PRO A 409 15.19 -26.74 -2.04
CA PRO A 409 14.50 -26.36 -3.26
C PRO A 409 13.20 -25.60 -2.97
N VAL A 410 12.89 -24.62 -3.80
CA VAL A 410 11.59 -23.95 -3.83
C VAL A 410 10.75 -24.55 -4.96
N LYS A 411 9.50 -24.87 -4.67
CA LYS A 411 8.54 -25.40 -5.63
C LYS A 411 7.47 -24.36 -5.92
N VAL A 412 7.20 -24.10 -7.22
CA VAL A 412 6.08 -23.25 -7.66
C VAL A 412 5.12 -24.11 -8.47
N ILE A 413 3.86 -24.06 -8.08
CA ILE A 413 2.73 -24.73 -8.74
C ILE A 413 1.80 -23.65 -9.26
N ILE A 414 1.55 -23.61 -10.58
CA ILE A 414 0.59 -22.68 -11.20
C ILE A 414 -0.55 -23.48 -11.81
N ASN A 415 -1.79 -23.18 -11.44
CA ASN A 415 -3.00 -23.84 -11.92
C ASN A 415 -2.87 -25.39 -11.83
N GLY A 416 -2.31 -25.89 -10.72
CA GLY A 416 -2.10 -27.32 -10.45
C GLY A 416 -0.90 -27.96 -11.16
N LYS A 417 -0.15 -27.23 -11.99
CA LYS A 417 1.04 -27.74 -12.70
C LYS A 417 2.32 -27.20 -12.08
N VAL A 418 3.35 -28.04 -11.95
CA VAL A 418 4.67 -27.62 -11.46
C VAL A 418 5.33 -26.74 -12.52
N ALA A 419 5.50 -25.44 -12.20
CA ALA A 419 6.15 -24.45 -13.05
C ALA A 419 7.65 -24.31 -12.73
N PHE A 420 8.03 -24.56 -11.48
CA PHE A 420 9.42 -24.49 -11.01
C PHE A 420 9.65 -25.44 -9.85
N ASN A 421 10.82 -26.09 -9.80
CA ASN A 421 11.23 -26.90 -8.64
C ASN A 421 12.77 -27.02 -8.63
N SER A 422 13.45 -26.08 -7.96
CA SER A 422 14.91 -26.06 -7.89
C SER A 422 15.39 -25.18 -6.72
N LYS A 423 16.69 -25.27 -6.42
CA LYS A 423 17.33 -24.34 -5.49
C LYS A 423 17.37 -22.93 -6.08
N VAL A 424 17.14 -21.93 -5.24
CA VAL A 424 17.19 -20.52 -5.59
C VAL A 424 18.32 -19.85 -4.81
N THR A 425 19.17 -19.10 -5.52
CA THR A 425 20.28 -18.39 -4.91
C THR A 425 19.92 -16.93 -4.70
N PRO A 426 20.06 -16.38 -3.49
CA PRO A 426 19.90 -14.95 -3.24
C PRO A 426 20.87 -14.10 -4.09
N THR A 427 20.38 -12.95 -4.59
CA THR A 427 21.17 -12.06 -5.45
C THR A 427 20.94 -10.58 -5.12
N ILE A 428 21.94 -9.75 -5.37
CA ILE A 428 21.81 -8.29 -5.26
C ILE A 428 20.77 -7.79 -6.28
N LYS A 429 20.70 -8.42 -7.46
CA LYS A 429 19.72 -8.07 -8.50
C LYS A 429 18.28 -8.13 -7.98
N ALA A 430 17.89 -9.23 -7.36
CA ALA A 430 16.55 -9.39 -6.82
C ALA A 430 16.23 -8.33 -5.76
N MET A 431 17.18 -8.02 -4.87
CA MET A 431 17.01 -6.97 -3.86
C MET A 431 16.83 -5.57 -4.49
N VAL A 432 17.64 -5.24 -5.49
CA VAL A 432 17.60 -3.92 -6.13
C VAL A 432 16.32 -3.76 -6.96
N GLU A 433 15.96 -4.78 -7.73
CA GLU A 433 14.76 -4.73 -8.57
C GLU A 433 13.46 -4.73 -7.73
N SER A 434 13.37 -5.55 -6.68
CA SER A 434 12.21 -5.53 -5.78
C SER A 434 12.13 -4.25 -4.94
N CYS A 435 13.26 -3.71 -4.50
CA CYS A 435 13.30 -2.41 -3.83
C CYS A 435 12.76 -1.29 -4.72
N ALA A 436 13.13 -1.26 -6.00
CA ALA A 436 12.63 -0.28 -6.96
C ALA A 436 11.15 -0.48 -7.31
N GLU A 437 10.69 -1.75 -7.40
CA GLU A 437 9.30 -2.11 -7.71
C GLU A 437 8.35 -1.69 -6.60
N TYR A 438 8.72 -1.99 -5.35
CA TYR A 438 7.82 -1.81 -4.21
C TYR A 438 8.14 -0.60 -3.34
N PHE A 439 9.32 0.01 -3.49
CA PHE A 439 9.83 1.15 -2.67
C PHE A 439 9.56 1.01 -1.15
N ASP A 440 9.61 -0.22 -0.63
CA ASP A 440 9.19 -0.64 0.69
C ASP A 440 10.32 -1.36 1.43
N PRO A 441 10.68 -0.96 2.66
CA PRO A 441 11.79 -1.58 3.40
C PRO A 441 11.59 -3.06 3.69
N GLU A 442 10.33 -3.50 3.85
CA GLU A 442 10.00 -4.91 4.09
C GLU A 442 10.06 -5.76 2.81
N ARG A 443 9.99 -5.15 1.63
CA ARG A 443 9.91 -5.83 0.34
C ARG A 443 11.20 -5.71 -0.50
N VAL A 444 12.35 -5.64 0.16
CA VAL A 444 13.67 -5.78 -0.47
C VAL A 444 14.02 -7.28 -0.46
N PHE A 445 13.47 -8.00 -1.43
CA PHE A 445 13.54 -9.46 -1.48
C PHE A 445 14.88 -9.99 -1.98
N PRO A 446 15.50 -10.98 -1.29
CA PRO A 446 16.81 -11.51 -1.68
C PRO A 446 16.78 -12.38 -2.93
N ALA A 447 15.62 -12.90 -3.33
CA ALA A 447 15.51 -13.80 -4.47
C ALA A 447 14.20 -13.61 -5.23
N GLY A 448 14.10 -14.13 -6.44
CA GLY A 448 12.89 -14.13 -7.26
C GLY A 448 12.91 -15.26 -8.27
N ILE A 449 11.74 -15.78 -8.61
CA ILE A 449 11.49 -16.81 -9.61
C ILE A 449 10.55 -16.22 -10.66
N THR A 450 10.99 -16.21 -11.92
CA THR A 450 10.15 -15.80 -13.05
C THR A 450 9.61 -17.04 -13.76
N VAL A 451 8.30 -17.09 -13.96
CA VAL A 451 7.60 -18.21 -14.56
C VAL A 451 6.51 -17.75 -15.52
N ASP A 452 6.28 -18.57 -16.55
CA ASP A 452 5.17 -18.37 -17.48
C ASP A 452 3.89 -19.04 -16.96
N ILE A 453 2.77 -18.40 -17.23
CA ILE A 453 1.42 -18.92 -17.00
C ILE A 453 0.98 -19.61 -18.28
N LYS A 454 0.68 -20.95 -18.19
CA LYS A 454 0.35 -21.82 -19.34
C LYS A 454 -0.84 -22.69 -19.07
#